data_e9023d40ab709b34d501ce04e96b6d06
#
_entry.id   e9023d40ab709b34d501ce04e96b6d06
#
_cell.length_a   1.000
_cell.length_b   1.000
_cell.length_c   1.000
_cell.angle_alpha   90.00
_cell.angle_beta   90.00
_cell.angle_gamma   90.00
#
_symmetry.space_group_name_H-M   'P 1'
#
loop_
_entity.id
_entity.type
_entity.pdbx_description
1 polymer ?
#
loop_
_entity_poly.entity_id
_entity_poly.type
_entity_poly.pdbx_seq_one_letter_code
_entity_poly.pdbx_strand_id
1 'polypeptide(L)'
;MDELRAQIDRLDGELIRMLADRAGYIDRAIALKQQNGWPARIPDRVEAVVENVRHCAGAEGLDPDLAETLWRPLIEWSISL
;
A
#
# COMPACT_ATOMS: atom_id res chain seq x y z
N MET A 1 -8.63 28.71 4.22
CA MET A 1 -7.91 27.79 3.34
C MET A 1 -6.59 27.33 3.93
N ASP A 2 -5.84 28.23 4.56
CA ASP A 2 -4.53 27.88 5.12
C ASP A 2 -4.60 26.80 6.18
N GLU A 3 -5.63 26.86 7.05
CA GLU A 3 -5.82 25.84 8.07
C GLU A 3 -6.15 24.48 7.49
N LEU A 4 -7.00 24.44 6.46
CA LEU A 4 -7.32 23.18 5.75
C LEU A 4 -6.09 22.59 5.07
N ARG A 5 -5.29 23.44 4.43
CA ARG A 5 -4.05 22.99 3.78
C ARG A 5 -3.07 22.42 4.80
N ALA A 6 -2.97 23.06 5.97
CA ALA A 6 -2.10 22.55 7.03
C ALA A 6 -2.56 21.17 7.52
N GLN A 7 -3.87 20.95 7.63
CA GLN A 7 -4.40 19.65 8.02
C GLN A 7 -4.13 18.58 6.95
N ILE A 8 -4.28 18.94 5.68
CA ILE A 8 -3.99 18.04 4.58
C ILE A 8 -2.50 17.67 4.57
N ASP A 9 -1.62 18.66 4.73
CA ASP A 9 -0.18 18.43 4.76
C ASP A 9 0.22 17.51 5.92
N ARG A 10 -0.43 17.68 7.07
CA ARG A 10 -0.19 16.82 8.22
C ARG A 10 -0.60 15.37 7.93
N LEU A 11 -1.77 15.19 7.33
CA LEU A 11 -2.25 13.85 6.96
C LEU A 11 -1.34 13.21 5.92
N ASP A 12 -0.88 13.99 4.94
CA ASP A 12 0.06 13.47 3.93
C ASP A 12 1.34 12.97 4.59
N GLY A 13 1.86 13.71 5.58
CA GLY A 13 3.04 13.29 6.33
C GLY A 13 2.81 11.99 7.10
N GLU A 14 1.62 11.83 7.70
CA GLU A 14 1.25 10.59 8.38
C GLU A 14 1.12 9.42 7.42
N LEU A 15 0.54 9.65 6.24
CA LEU A 15 0.43 8.64 5.19
C LEU A 15 1.80 8.18 4.72
N ILE A 16 2.72 9.11 4.49
CA ILE A 16 4.10 8.79 4.08
C ILE A 16 4.77 7.93 5.15
N ARG A 17 4.59 8.26 6.43
CA ARG A 17 5.18 7.46 7.51
C ARG A 17 4.61 6.05 7.51
N MET A 18 3.30 5.89 7.31
CA MET A 18 2.66 4.58 7.23
C MET A 18 3.17 3.79 6.03
N LEU A 19 3.35 4.45 4.88
CA LEU A 19 3.92 3.81 3.70
C LEU A 19 5.37 3.38 3.94
N ALA A 20 6.15 4.17 4.68
CA ALA A 20 7.51 3.80 5.05
C ALA A 20 7.52 2.56 5.95
N ASP A 21 6.60 2.49 6.91
CA ASP A 21 6.45 1.30 7.77
C ASP A 21 6.08 0.08 6.92
N ARG A 22 5.16 0.25 5.99
CA ARG A 22 4.76 -0.81 5.06
C ARG A 22 5.96 -1.29 4.24
N ALA A 23 6.78 -0.37 3.73
CA ALA A 23 7.98 -0.71 2.97
C ALA A 23 8.94 -1.57 3.80
N GLY A 24 9.08 -1.28 5.09
CA GLY A 24 9.90 -2.08 6.01
C GLY A 24 9.39 -3.52 6.12
N TYR A 25 8.07 -3.71 6.21
CA TYR A 25 7.48 -5.05 6.22
C TYR A 25 7.67 -5.76 4.88
N ILE A 26 7.58 -5.03 3.78
CA ILE A 26 7.83 -5.58 2.44
C ILE A 26 9.29 -6.07 2.31
N ASP A 27 10.26 -5.30 2.82
CA ASP A 27 11.67 -5.72 2.83
C ASP A 27 11.84 -7.04 3.58
N ARG A 28 11.17 -7.18 4.73
CA ARG A 28 11.21 -8.42 5.50
C ARG A 28 10.57 -9.59 4.74
N ALA A 29 9.47 -9.33 4.05
CA ALA A 29 8.80 -10.34 3.22
C ALA A 29 9.70 -10.79 2.07
N ILE A 30 10.42 -9.84 1.44
CA ILE A 30 11.36 -10.14 0.36
C ILE A 30 12.47 -11.07 0.88
N ALA A 31 13.04 -10.76 2.05
CA ALA A 31 14.08 -11.58 2.65
C ALA A 31 13.59 -13.01 2.91
N LEU A 32 12.36 -13.16 3.44
CA LEU A 32 11.75 -14.47 3.70
C LEU A 32 11.51 -15.24 2.40
N LYS A 33 11.05 -14.58 1.35
CA LYS A 33 10.81 -15.20 0.05
C LYS A 33 12.12 -15.69 -0.56
N GLN A 34 13.19 -14.92 -0.44
CA GLN A 34 14.51 -15.31 -0.92
C GLN A 34 15.04 -16.54 -0.19
N GLN A 35 14.87 -16.58 1.13
CA GLN A 35 15.29 -17.74 1.94
C GLN A 35 14.55 -19.02 1.55
N ASN A 36 13.30 -18.91 1.17
CA ASN A 36 12.45 -20.06 0.84
C ASN A 36 12.36 -20.33 -0.66
N GLY A 37 13.02 -19.53 -1.50
CA GLY A 37 12.96 -19.69 -2.95
C GLY A 37 11.61 -19.35 -3.56
N TRP A 38 10.81 -18.54 -2.87
CA TRP A 38 9.47 -18.16 -3.35
C TRP A 38 9.57 -16.99 -4.34
N PRO A 39 8.65 -16.90 -5.33
CA PRO A 39 8.66 -15.80 -6.28
C PRO A 39 8.26 -14.48 -5.62
N ALA A 40 8.79 -13.37 -6.16
CA ALA A 40 8.43 -12.03 -5.69
C ALA A 40 6.96 -11.71 -5.96
N ARG A 41 6.45 -12.13 -7.12
CA ARG A 41 5.06 -11.92 -7.50
C ARG A 41 4.26 -13.20 -7.28
N ILE A 42 3.22 -13.10 -6.48
CA ILE A 42 2.23 -14.16 -6.28
C ILE A 42 0.89 -13.56 -6.72
N PRO A 43 0.38 -13.90 -7.92
CA PRO A 43 -0.81 -13.22 -8.49
C PRO A 43 -2.02 -13.22 -7.57
N ASP A 44 -2.31 -14.35 -6.92
CA ASP A 44 -3.45 -14.43 -6.01
C ASP A 44 -3.30 -13.47 -4.82
N ARG A 45 -2.07 -13.29 -4.34
CA ARG A 45 -1.79 -12.36 -3.25
C ARG A 45 -1.99 -10.91 -3.69
N VAL A 46 -1.56 -10.56 -4.91
CA VAL A 46 -1.75 -9.22 -5.46
C VAL A 46 -3.24 -8.88 -5.51
N GLU A 47 -4.05 -9.79 -6.05
CA GLU A 47 -5.49 -9.55 -6.13
C GLU A 47 -6.16 -9.53 -4.76
N ALA A 48 -5.69 -10.34 -3.81
CA ALA A 48 -6.20 -10.32 -2.44
C ALA A 48 -5.93 -8.97 -1.76
N VAL A 49 -4.76 -8.38 -1.98
CA VAL A 49 -4.43 -7.05 -1.43
C VAL A 49 -5.35 -5.99 -2.03
N VAL A 50 -5.54 -6.01 -3.35
CA VAL A 50 -6.43 -5.06 -4.03
C VAL A 50 -7.85 -5.17 -3.48
N GLU A 51 -8.37 -6.39 -3.37
CA GLU A 51 -9.70 -6.64 -2.82
C GLU A 51 -9.83 -6.09 -1.40
N ASN A 52 -8.82 -6.33 -0.57
CA ASN A 52 -8.80 -5.87 0.82
C ASN A 52 -8.80 -4.34 0.91
N VAL A 53 -7.97 -3.64 0.10
CA VAL A 53 -7.94 -2.18 0.16
C VAL A 53 -9.22 -1.55 -0.40
N ARG A 54 -9.84 -2.19 -1.40
CA ARG A 54 -11.15 -1.73 -1.89
C ARG A 54 -12.20 -1.84 -0.80
N HIS A 55 -12.21 -2.94 -0.08
CA HIS A 55 -13.15 -3.15 1.03
C HIS A 55 -12.92 -2.14 2.15
N CYS A 56 -11.66 -1.92 2.54
CA CYS A 56 -11.31 -0.94 3.57
C CYS A 56 -11.73 0.47 3.15
N ALA A 57 -11.50 0.83 1.88
CA ALA A 57 -11.87 2.14 1.36
C ALA A 57 -13.38 2.35 1.46
N GLY A 58 -14.17 1.35 1.04
CA GLY A 58 -15.63 1.43 1.14
C GLY A 58 -16.10 1.61 2.57
N ALA A 59 -15.49 0.90 3.52
CA ALA A 59 -15.83 1.02 4.94
C ALA A 59 -15.53 2.42 5.50
N GLU A 60 -14.51 3.09 4.97
CA GLU A 60 -14.12 4.43 5.41
C GLU A 60 -14.75 5.55 4.58
N GLY A 61 -15.61 5.22 3.62
CA GLY A 61 -16.25 6.21 2.76
C GLY A 61 -15.36 6.77 1.67
N LEU A 62 -14.28 6.07 1.34
CA LEU A 62 -13.39 6.45 0.25
C LEU A 62 -13.74 5.65 -1.00
N ASP A 63 -13.60 6.27 -2.17
CA ASP A 63 -13.85 5.61 -3.45
C ASP A 63 -12.94 4.39 -3.60
N PRO A 64 -13.49 3.17 -3.70
CA PRO A 64 -12.68 1.95 -3.88
C PRO A 64 -11.84 1.96 -5.15
N ASP A 65 -12.29 2.60 -6.22
CA ASP A 65 -11.54 2.71 -7.46
C ASP A 65 -10.28 3.56 -7.27
N LEU A 66 -10.38 4.62 -6.46
CA LEU A 66 -9.22 5.42 -6.10
C LEU A 66 -8.22 4.59 -5.31
N ALA A 67 -8.68 3.81 -4.34
CA ALA A 67 -7.82 2.95 -3.53
C ALA A 67 -7.06 1.97 -4.42
N GLU A 68 -7.74 1.33 -5.36
CA GLU A 68 -7.10 0.41 -6.30
C GLU A 68 -6.08 1.14 -7.17
N THR A 69 -6.43 2.33 -7.70
CA THR A 69 -5.53 3.14 -8.53
C THR A 69 -4.24 3.49 -7.79
N LEU A 70 -4.32 3.76 -6.49
CA LEU A 70 -3.16 4.06 -5.67
C LEU A 70 -2.34 2.81 -5.34
N TRP A 71 -3.02 1.70 -5.04
CA TRP A 71 -2.36 0.49 -4.56
C TRP A 71 -1.67 -0.32 -5.64
N ARG A 72 -2.21 -0.36 -6.86
CA ARG A 72 -1.57 -1.14 -7.93
C ARG A 72 -0.14 -0.67 -8.23
N PRO A 73 0.13 0.64 -8.42
CA PRO A 73 1.52 1.10 -8.58
C PRO A 73 2.37 0.83 -7.34
N LEU A 74 1.79 0.97 -6.15
CA LEU A 74 2.49 0.70 -4.89
C LEU A 74 2.92 -0.76 -4.80
N ILE A 75 2.05 -1.69 -5.17
CA ILE A 75 2.35 -3.12 -5.20
C ILE A 75 3.46 -3.40 -6.21
N GLU A 76 3.36 -2.83 -7.42
CA GLU A 76 4.36 -3.03 -8.46
C GLU A 76 5.74 -2.51 -8.03
N TRP A 77 5.78 -1.36 -7.38
CA TRP A 77 7.01 -0.83 -6.83
C TRP A 77 7.62 -1.82 -5.82
N SER A 78 6.80 -2.37 -4.94
CA SER A 78 7.25 -3.32 -3.92
C SER A 78 7.83 -4.60 -4.55
N ILE A 79 7.22 -5.07 -5.64
CA ILE A 79 7.67 -6.29 -6.33
C ILE A 79 9.00 -6.05 -7.04
N SER A 80 9.24 -4.83 -7.53
CA SER A 80 10.44 -4.50 -8.29
C SER A 80 11.68 -4.22 -7.42
N LEU A 81 11.54 -4.24 -6.11
CA LEU A 81 12.67 -4.04 -5.19
C LEU A 81 13.67 -5.27 -5.18
#